data_b1a2f57b03eb82ea0644a9f7471d66f9
#
_entry.id   b1a2f57b03eb82ea0644a9f7471d66f9
#
_cell.length_a   1.000
_cell.length_b   1.000
_cell.length_c   1.000
_cell.angle_alpha   90.00
_cell.angle_beta   90.00
_cell.angle_gamma   90.00
#
_symmetry.space_group_name_H-M   'P 1'
#
loop_
_entity.id
_entity.type
_entity.pdbx_description
1 polymer ?
#
loop_
_entity_poly.entity_id
_entity_poly.type
_entity_poly.pdbx_seq_one_letter_code
_entity_poly.pdbx_strand_id
1 'polypeptide(L)'
;MILSVHYKPYFRTAVITAMLMMTARFAQAQRAYLGLDRNDYPGDAVMQGFRKTFSFTGYWLNVPPGATRNTWLGHRKALQQMGFGFLLLFNGREYAQLKSSGDAARIGASDAAEAVETAQREGFPKKAIIFLDQEQGGRMLPEQRAYIHAWADGMVRGGFRAGVYCSGIPFRESTGAIVITAKDLREHAGSRELSFFVSNDRCGPSPGCEFPSTPPSPASSGVSFAEVWQYAQSPRRPAMTAACRRTYSRDGDCFPPGSPQNSSTHVDVDTATSADPSHGRTQERR
;
A
#
# COMPACT_ATOMS: atom_id res chain seq x y z
N MET A 1 56.51 27.89 -56.87
CA MET A 1 55.08 27.70 -57.13
C MET A 1 54.54 26.93 -55.95
N ILE A 2 54.05 27.67 -54.92
CA ILE A 2 53.64 27.10 -53.63
C ILE A 2 52.13 27.24 -53.58
N LEU A 3 51.39 26.07 -53.57
CA LEU A 3 49.96 26.02 -53.43
C LEU A 3 49.58 25.99 -51.96
N SER A 4 48.93 27.09 -51.52
CA SER A 4 48.34 27.21 -50.22
C SER A 4 46.95 26.58 -50.20
N VAL A 5 46.73 25.56 -49.34
CA VAL A 5 45.42 24.92 -49.10
C VAL A 5 44.80 25.59 -47.90
N HIS A 6 43.71 26.32 -48.13
CA HIS A 6 42.89 26.91 -47.06
C HIS A 6 41.91 25.84 -46.51
N TYR A 7 42.09 25.44 -45.26
CA TYR A 7 41.14 24.64 -44.51
C TYR A 7 40.08 25.55 -43.84
N LYS A 8 38.79 25.36 -44.18
CA LYS A 8 37.67 26.07 -43.51
C LYS A 8 37.27 25.35 -42.25
N PRO A 9 37.02 26.07 -41.11
CA PRO A 9 36.60 25.47 -39.83
C PRO A 9 35.07 25.46 -39.73
N TYR A 10 34.41 24.42 -40.20
CA TYR A 10 32.93 24.23 -39.98
C TYR A 10 32.54 23.04 -39.17
N PHE A 11 33.43 22.45 -38.38
CA PHE A 11 33.13 21.18 -37.66
C PHE A 11 33.02 21.31 -36.11
N ARG A 12 33.00 22.50 -35.53
CA ARG A 12 32.97 22.65 -34.06
C ARG A 12 31.63 23.04 -33.44
N THR A 13 30.64 23.47 -34.22
CA THR A 13 29.37 23.97 -33.69
C THR A 13 28.25 22.92 -33.59
N ALA A 14 28.36 21.80 -34.27
CA ALA A 14 27.31 20.75 -34.30
C ALA A 14 27.32 19.78 -33.11
N VAL A 15 28.43 19.66 -32.36
CA VAL A 15 28.56 18.68 -31.26
C VAL A 15 28.04 19.24 -29.93
N ILE A 16 28.01 20.56 -29.73
CA ILE A 16 27.57 21.17 -28.46
C ILE A 16 26.05 21.23 -28.35
N THR A 17 25.32 21.32 -29.46
CA THR A 17 23.83 21.36 -29.45
C THR A 17 23.20 20.01 -29.20
N ALA A 18 23.86 18.91 -29.52
CA ALA A 18 23.36 17.54 -29.26
C ALA A 18 23.52 17.10 -27.80
N MET A 19 24.44 17.70 -27.04
CA MET A 19 24.70 17.33 -25.65
C MET A 19 23.78 18.06 -24.65
N LEU A 20 23.09 19.12 -25.03
CA LEU A 20 22.15 19.85 -24.17
C LEU A 20 20.71 19.31 -24.22
N MET A 21 20.37 18.42 -25.14
CA MET A 21 19.03 17.84 -25.20
C MET A 21 18.86 16.52 -24.39
N MET A 22 19.89 16.06 -23.71
CA MET A 22 19.84 14.77 -22.98
C MET A 22 19.57 14.86 -21.47
N THR A 23 19.36 16.03 -20.89
CA THR A 23 19.30 16.15 -19.41
C THR A 23 17.99 16.69 -18.84
N ALA A 24 16.94 16.86 -19.62
CA ALA A 24 15.65 17.28 -19.08
C ALA A 24 14.65 16.11 -19.05
N ARG A 25 15.03 14.96 -18.51
CA ARG A 25 14.04 14.08 -17.88
C ARG A 25 13.70 14.73 -16.54
N PHE A 26 12.80 15.70 -16.56
CA PHE A 26 12.08 16.07 -15.35
C PHE A 26 11.51 14.76 -14.79
N ALA A 27 12.02 14.33 -13.64
CA ALA A 27 11.33 13.33 -12.83
C ALA A 27 9.95 13.93 -12.56
N GLN A 28 8.97 13.57 -13.37
CA GLN A 28 7.59 13.96 -13.15
C GLN A 28 7.27 13.37 -11.79
N ALA A 29 7.09 14.20 -10.79
CA ALA A 29 6.75 13.76 -9.44
C ALA A 29 5.54 12.83 -9.59
N GLN A 30 5.75 11.56 -9.31
CA GLN A 30 4.70 10.54 -9.49
C GLN A 30 3.53 10.96 -8.61
N ARG A 31 2.39 11.24 -9.23
CA ARG A 31 1.19 11.69 -8.52
C ARG A 31 0.80 10.62 -7.52
N ALA A 32 0.74 10.97 -6.24
CA ALA A 32 0.21 10.11 -5.20
C ALA A 32 -1.27 10.42 -4.97
N TYR A 33 -1.99 9.40 -4.52
CA TYR A 33 -3.43 9.45 -4.24
C TYR A 33 -3.65 9.14 -2.76
N LEU A 34 -4.55 9.89 -2.14
CA LEU A 34 -4.92 9.68 -0.75
C LEU A 34 -6.00 8.60 -0.67
N GLY A 35 -5.85 7.68 0.27
CA GLY A 35 -6.80 6.63 0.59
C GLY A 35 -6.99 6.48 2.10
N LEU A 36 -7.89 5.60 2.44
CA LEU A 36 -8.16 5.23 3.82
C LEU A 36 -8.35 3.72 3.95
N ASP A 37 -8.02 3.18 5.11
CA ASP A 37 -8.51 1.87 5.53
C ASP A 37 -9.03 1.91 6.96
N ARG A 38 -9.84 0.92 7.31
CA ARG A 38 -10.36 0.66 8.65
C ARG A 38 -11.01 -0.72 8.72
N ASN A 39 -11.16 -1.24 9.94
CA ASN A 39 -11.72 -2.59 10.15
C ASN A 39 -13.23 -2.67 9.88
N ASP A 40 -13.99 -1.64 10.24
CA ASP A 40 -15.46 -1.63 10.11
C ASP A 40 -15.94 -0.71 8.98
N TYR A 41 -16.92 -1.16 8.22
CA TYR A 41 -17.61 -0.32 7.26
C TYR A 41 -18.44 0.75 7.97
N PRO A 42 -18.18 2.06 7.75
CA PRO A 42 -18.82 3.12 8.54
C PRO A 42 -20.22 3.51 8.02
N GLY A 43 -20.68 2.88 6.96
CA GLY A 43 -21.96 3.19 6.30
C GLY A 43 -21.83 4.14 5.11
N ASP A 44 -22.78 4.03 4.17
CA ASP A 44 -22.76 4.73 2.87
C ASP A 44 -22.66 6.25 3.01
N ALA A 45 -23.41 6.84 3.95
CA ALA A 45 -23.41 8.29 4.17
C ALA A 45 -22.03 8.83 4.59
N VAL A 46 -21.32 8.09 5.44
CA VAL A 46 -19.96 8.44 5.88
C VAL A 46 -18.99 8.29 4.71
N MET A 47 -19.10 7.20 3.95
CA MET A 47 -18.25 6.96 2.79
C MET A 47 -18.44 8.03 1.71
N GLN A 48 -19.67 8.50 1.44
CA GLN A 48 -19.92 9.64 0.56
C GLN A 48 -19.20 10.91 1.01
N GLY A 49 -19.14 11.15 2.33
CA GLY A 49 -18.36 12.23 2.91
C GLY A 49 -16.86 12.06 2.65
N PHE A 50 -16.34 10.89 2.90
CA PHE A 50 -14.92 10.55 2.70
C PHE A 50 -14.49 10.62 1.23
N ARG A 51 -15.38 10.32 0.29
CA ARG A 51 -15.07 10.39 -1.14
C ARG A 51 -14.61 11.77 -1.61
N LYS A 52 -14.95 12.84 -0.89
CA LYS A 52 -14.51 14.21 -1.18
C LYS A 52 -13.00 14.38 -0.97
N THR A 53 -12.40 13.58 -0.11
CA THR A 53 -10.99 13.63 0.27
C THR A 53 -10.20 12.45 -0.27
N PHE A 54 -10.77 11.23 -0.19
CA PHE A 54 -10.07 9.99 -0.49
C PHE A 54 -10.42 9.45 -1.87
N SER A 55 -9.42 8.99 -2.61
CA SER A 55 -9.56 8.40 -3.94
C SER A 55 -9.88 6.91 -3.88
N PHE A 56 -9.40 6.21 -2.85
CA PHE A 56 -9.61 4.77 -2.66
C PHE A 56 -9.88 4.45 -1.20
N THR A 57 -10.37 3.23 -0.96
CA THR A 57 -10.65 2.70 0.38
C THR A 57 -10.16 1.26 0.51
N GLY A 58 -9.73 0.90 1.70
CA GLY A 58 -9.58 -0.49 2.11
C GLY A 58 -10.89 -1.25 1.94
N TYR A 59 -10.81 -2.52 1.58
CA TYR A 59 -11.94 -3.43 1.45
C TYR A 59 -11.52 -4.83 1.90
N TRP A 60 -12.01 -5.25 3.05
CA TRP A 60 -11.65 -6.54 3.63
C TRP A 60 -12.44 -7.68 2.99
N LEU A 61 -11.73 -8.74 2.60
CA LEU A 61 -12.31 -9.95 2.01
C LEU A 61 -12.64 -11.04 3.05
N ASN A 62 -12.00 -10.99 4.23
CA ASN A 62 -12.32 -11.83 5.38
C ASN A 62 -12.52 -10.95 6.63
N VAL A 63 -12.63 -11.55 7.80
CA VAL A 63 -12.80 -10.82 9.07
C VAL A 63 -11.53 -10.02 9.37
N PRO A 64 -11.61 -8.69 9.50
CA PRO A 64 -10.45 -7.83 9.79
C PRO A 64 -9.81 -8.14 11.16
N PRO A 65 -8.55 -7.73 11.39
CA PRO A 65 -7.90 -7.88 12.68
C PRO A 65 -8.72 -7.28 13.82
N GLY A 66 -8.88 -8.05 14.91
CA GLY A 66 -9.62 -7.60 16.11
C GLY A 66 -11.13 -7.43 15.94
N ALA A 67 -11.70 -7.67 14.75
CA ALA A 67 -13.14 -7.65 14.53
C ALA A 67 -13.77 -9.03 14.77
N THR A 68 -15.07 -9.06 15.00
CA THR A 68 -15.84 -10.31 15.15
C THR A 68 -16.58 -10.74 13.88
N ARG A 69 -16.72 -9.81 12.92
CA ARG A 69 -17.38 -10.02 11.65
C ARG A 69 -16.82 -9.08 10.59
N ASN A 70 -16.94 -9.46 9.33
CA ASN A 70 -16.65 -8.57 8.22
C ASN A 70 -17.90 -7.76 7.85
N THR A 71 -17.81 -6.44 7.96
CA THR A 71 -18.90 -5.51 7.62
C THR A 71 -18.74 -4.86 6.24
N TRP A 72 -17.66 -5.17 5.51
CA TRP A 72 -17.38 -4.63 4.18
C TRP A 72 -18.08 -5.38 3.05
N LEU A 73 -18.33 -6.68 3.24
CA LEU A 73 -18.90 -7.53 2.19
C LEU A 73 -20.28 -7.02 1.75
N GLY A 74 -20.51 -7.04 0.44
CA GLY A 74 -21.74 -6.55 -0.20
C GLY A 74 -21.73 -5.04 -0.54
N HIS A 75 -20.76 -4.25 -0.06
CA HIS A 75 -20.71 -2.80 -0.30
C HIS A 75 -19.89 -2.39 -1.53
N ARG A 76 -19.21 -3.34 -2.20
CA ARG A 76 -18.34 -3.05 -3.35
C ARG A 76 -19.04 -2.20 -4.42
N LYS A 77 -20.26 -2.57 -4.82
CA LYS A 77 -21.02 -1.87 -5.88
C LYS A 77 -21.32 -0.43 -5.50
N ALA A 78 -21.77 -0.19 -4.27
CA ALA A 78 -22.04 1.15 -3.75
C ALA A 78 -20.78 2.02 -3.73
N LEU A 79 -19.66 1.47 -3.24
CA LEU A 79 -18.38 2.16 -3.21
C LEU A 79 -17.87 2.50 -4.61
N GLN A 80 -17.99 1.59 -5.58
CA GLN A 80 -17.63 1.86 -6.96
C GLN A 80 -18.50 2.97 -7.57
N GLN A 81 -19.82 2.97 -7.31
CA GLN A 81 -20.73 4.03 -7.74
C GLN A 81 -20.41 5.39 -7.12
N MET A 82 -19.97 5.42 -5.86
CA MET A 82 -19.45 6.63 -5.22
C MET A 82 -18.12 7.10 -5.85
N GLY A 83 -17.46 6.27 -6.67
CA GLY A 83 -16.23 6.59 -7.37
C GLY A 83 -14.94 6.20 -6.62
N PHE A 84 -15.00 5.39 -5.55
CA PHE A 84 -13.81 4.87 -4.91
C PHE A 84 -13.06 3.87 -5.78
N GLY A 85 -11.72 3.90 -5.71
CA GLY A 85 -10.87 2.76 -6.01
C GLY A 85 -10.79 1.84 -4.79
N PHE A 86 -10.13 0.71 -4.96
CA PHE A 86 -10.08 -0.33 -3.94
C PHE A 86 -8.65 -0.67 -3.54
N LEU A 87 -8.45 -0.89 -2.26
CA LEU A 87 -7.30 -1.55 -1.65
C LEU A 87 -7.84 -2.84 -1.01
N LEU A 88 -7.69 -3.98 -1.70
CA LEU A 88 -8.25 -5.26 -1.25
C LEU A 88 -7.36 -5.86 -0.19
N LEU A 89 -7.93 -6.17 0.96
CA LEU A 89 -7.24 -6.65 2.14
C LEU A 89 -7.74 -8.04 2.54
N PHE A 90 -6.82 -8.88 2.98
CA PHE A 90 -7.11 -10.18 3.58
C PHE A 90 -6.29 -10.34 4.85
N ASN A 91 -6.95 -10.47 5.98
CA ASN A 91 -6.32 -10.66 7.28
C ASN A 91 -5.57 -11.99 7.33
N GLY A 92 -4.23 -11.91 7.41
CA GLY A 92 -3.33 -13.05 7.40
C GLY A 92 -3.21 -13.74 8.75
N ARG A 93 -2.21 -14.60 8.87
CA ARG A 93 -1.99 -15.42 10.07
C ARG A 93 -0.80 -14.92 10.86
N GLU A 94 -0.93 -14.86 12.17
CA GLU A 94 0.20 -14.65 13.06
C GLU A 94 1.12 -15.88 13.09
N TYR A 95 2.40 -15.65 13.41
CA TYR A 95 3.39 -16.74 13.50
C TYR A 95 2.96 -17.90 14.41
N ALA A 96 2.32 -17.60 15.53
CA ALA A 96 1.82 -18.62 16.46
C ALA A 96 0.85 -19.62 15.82
N GLN A 97 0.17 -19.24 14.73
CA GLN A 97 -0.74 -20.09 13.98
C GLN A 97 -0.03 -20.92 12.89
N LEU A 98 1.20 -20.55 12.54
CA LEU A 98 1.96 -21.14 11.43
C LEU A 98 2.98 -22.21 11.84
N LYS A 99 3.02 -22.67 12.99
CA LYS A 99 3.97 -23.52 13.75
C LYS A 99 4.97 -24.42 12.98
N SER A 100 4.66 -24.86 11.77
CA SER A 100 5.56 -25.64 10.92
C SER A 100 5.45 -25.24 9.45
N SER A 101 6.55 -25.31 8.70
CA SER A 101 6.57 -24.89 7.27
C SER A 101 5.57 -25.68 6.40
N GLY A 102 5.33 -26.96 6.71
CA GLY A 102 4.36 -27.78 5.98
C GLY A 102 2.92 -27.32 6.20
N ASP A 103 2.56 -27.04 7.43
CA ASP A 103 1.24 -26.52 7.79
C ASP A 103 1.07 -25.09 7.30
N ALA A 104 2.11 -24.26 7.39
CA ALA A 104 2.09 -22.89 6.94
C ALA A 104 1.80 -22.78 5.43
N ALA A 105 2.42 -23.61 4.61
CA ALA A 105 2.15 -23.62 3.17
C ALA A 105 0.70 -24.05 2.86
N ARG A 106 0.18 -25.07 3.57
CA ARG A 106 -1.19 -25.52 3.42
C ARG A 106 -2.19 -24.43 3.85
N ILE A 107 -1.91 -23.75 4.95
CA ILE A 107 -2.73 -22.63 5.43
C ILE A 107 -2.71 -21.50 4.40
N GLY A 108 -1.54 -21.12 3.87
CA GLY A 108 -1.43 -20.08 2.86
C GLY A 108 -2.20 -20.39 1.58
N ALA A 109 -2.17 -21.64 1.13
CA ALA A 109 -2.96 -22.07 -0.03
C ALA A 109 -4.47 -22.03 0.25
N SER A 110 -4.90 -22.39 1.47
CA SER A 110 -6.31 -22.32 1.88
C SER A 110 -6.81 -20.88 1.98
N ASP A 111 -6.04 -20.01 2.61
CA ASP A 111 -6.38 -18.59 2.75
C ASP A 111 -6.42 -17.88 1.37
N ALA A 112 -5.53 -18.27 0.46
CA ALA A 112 -5.58 -17.81 -0.92
C ALA A 112 -6.85 -18.25 -1.66
N ALA A 113 -7.30 -19.48 -1.46
CA ALA A 113 -8.53 -19.99 -2.07
C ALA A 113 -9.75 -19.23 -1.54
N GLU A 114 -9.82 -18.98 -0.22
CA GLU A 114 -10.88 -18.19 0.42
C GLU A 114 -10.92 -16.75 -0.14
N ALA A 115 -9.76 -16.11 -0.25
CA ALA A 115 -9.66 -14.74 -0.77
C ALA A 115 -10.11 -14.66 -2.23
N VAL A 116 -9.69 -15.61 -3.06
CA VAL A 116 -10.11 -15.72 -4.48
C VAL A 116 -11.62 -15.90 -4.59
N GLU A 117 -12.20 -16.83 -3.84
CA GLU A 117 -13.65 -17.09 -3.84
C GLU A 117 -14.43 -15.85 -3.42
N THR A 118 -14.01 -15.21 -2.33
CA THR A 118 -14.67 -14.00 -1.83
C THR A 118 -14.55 -12.85 -2.83
N ALA A 119 -13.36 -12.61 -3.39
CA ALA A 119 -13.18 -11.56 -4.39
C ALA A 119 -14.05 -11.78 -5.65
N GLN A 120 -14.17 -13.02 -6.10
CA GLN A 120 -15.04 -13.39 -7.22
C GLN A 120 -16.53 -13.17 -6.88
N ARG A 121 -16.97 -13.59 -5.70
CA ARG A 121 -18.34 -13.42 -5.21
C ARG A 121 -18.73 -11.95 -5.09
N GLU A 122 -17.79 -11.11 -4.62
CA GLU A 122 -17.94 -9.65 -4.57
C GLU A 122 -17.85 -8.99 -5.95
N GLY A 123 -17.46 -9.72 -7.00
CA GLY A 123 -17.40 -9.25 -8.38
C GLY A 123 -16.13 -8.44 -8.69
N PHE A 124 -15.05 -8.61 -7.95
CA PHE A 124 -13.77 -7.99 -8.30
C PHE A 124 -13.19 -8.62 -9.58
N PRO A 125 -12.55 -7.81 -10.44
CA PRO A 125 -12.03 -8.31 -11.71
C PRO A 125 -10.81 -9.21 -11.50
N LYS A 126 -10.59 -10.14 -12.44
CA LYS A 126 -9.32 -10.86 -12.52
C LYS A 126 -8.14 -9.88 -12.63
N LYS A 127 -6.97 -10.30 -12.17
CA LYS A 127 -5.75 -9.49 -12.05
C LYS A 127 -5.83 -8.35 -11.03
N ALA A 128 -6.92 -8.21 -10.28
CA ALA A 128 -6.89 -7.35 -9.10
C ALA A 128 -5.83 -7.86 -8.10
N ILE A 129 -5.22 -6.93 -7.37
CA ILE A 129 -4.22 -7.22 -6.34
C ILE A 129 -4.96 -7.41 -5.02
N ILE A 130 -4.68 -8.52 -4.33
CA ILE A 130 -5.17 -8.74 -2.96
C ILE A 130 -3.98 -8.73 -2.02
N PHE A 131 -3.98 -7.82 -1.06
CA PHE A 131 -2.91 -7.65 -0.09
C PHE A 131 -3.19 -8.52 1.14
N LEU A 132 -2.27 -9.46 1.37
CA LEU A 132 -2.24 -10.25 2.61
C LEU A 132 -1.73 -9.34 3.73
N ASP A 133 -2.50 -9.20 4.79
CA ASP A 133 -2.09 -8.46 5.98
C ASP A 133 -1.15 -9.31 6.84
N GLN A 134 0.11 -8.88 6.92
CA GLN A 134 1.19 -9.50 7.67
C GLN A 134 1.83 -8.46 8.59
N GLU A 135 1.23 -8.25 9.75
CA GLU A 135 1.63 -7.18 10.68
C GLU A 135 2.97 -7.39 11.38
N GLN A 136 3.40 -8.65 11.55
CA GLN A 136 4.63 -8.96 12.27
C GLN A 136 5.86 -8.39 11.56
N GLY A 137 6.59 -7.54 12.28
CA GLY A 137 7.82 -6.91 11.77
C GLY A 137 9.07 -7.78 11.97
N GLY A 138 10.18 -7.37 11.34
CA GLY A 138 11.47 -8.04 11.38
C GLY A 138 11.67 -9.02 10.24
N ARG A 139 12.64 -9.92 10.39
CA ARG A 139 12.93 -10.98 9.41
C ARG A 139 11.82 -12.02 9.41
N MET A 140 11.32 -12.36 8.24
CA MET A 140 10.35 -13.44 8.12
C MET A 140 10.98 -14.80 8.42
N LEU A 141 10.34 -15.54 9.30
CA LEU A 141 10.71 -16.90 9.63
C LEU A 141 10.35 -17.87 8.47
N PRO A 142 10.97 -19.06 8.42
CA PRO A 142 10.70 -20.03 7.35
C PRO A 142 9.21 -20.33 7.16
N GLU A 143 8.45 -20.47 8.24
CA GLU A 143 7.03 -20.74 8.24
C GLU A 143 6.23 -19.58 7.64
N GLN A 144 6.58 -18.34 8.01
CA GLN A 144 5.93 -17.15 7.46
C GLN A 144 6.22 -17.01 5.95
N ARG A 145 7.45 -17.31 5.52
CA ARG A 145 7.78 -17.34 4.09
C ARG A 145 7.01 -18.43 3.35
N ALA A 146 6.94 -19.63 3.91
CA ALA A 146 6.18 -20.72 3.31
C ALA A 146 4.71 -20.38 3.14
N TYR A 147 4.11 -19.72 4.14
CA TYR A 147 2.75 -19.20 4.12
C TYR A 147 2.55 -18.17 3.01
N ILE A 148 3.37 -17.12 2.97
CA ILE A 148 3.26 -16.04 1.98
C ILE A 148 3.53 -16.54 0.56
N HIS A 149 4.47 -17.48 0.37
CA HIS A 149 4.74 -18.06 -0.93
C HIS A 149 3.55 -18.88 -1.44
N ALA A 150 2.95 -19.70 -0.58
CA ALA A 150 1.77 -20.48 -0.94
C ALA A 150 0.54 -19.60 -1.22
N TRP A 151 0.38 -18.51 -0.46
CA TRP A 151 -0.58 -17.44 -0.74
C TRP A 151 -0.37 -16.86 -2.14
N ALA A 152 0.84 -16.39 -2.46
CA ALA A 152 1.16 -15.78 -3.74
C ALA A 152 0.89 -16.73 -4.92
N ASP A 153 1.32 -17.98 -4.80
CA ASP A 153 1.06 -19.01 -5.80
C ASP A 153 -0.45 -19.30 -5.96
N GLY A 154 -1.20 -19.26 -4.86
CA GLY A 154 -2.66 -19.40 -4.85
C GLY A 154 -3.37 -18.25 -5.56
N MET A 155 -2.95 -17.00 -5.32
CA MET A 155 -3.48 -15.82 -6.00
C MET A 155 -3.34 -15.95 -7.52
N VAL A 156 -2.14 -16.30 -8.00
CA VAL A 156 -1.86 -16.46 -9.43
C VAL A 156 -2.74 -17.58 -10.04
N ARG A 157 -2.85 -18.73 -9.37
CA ARG A 157 -3.75 -19.82 -9.82
C ARG A 157 -5.21 -19.37 -9.89
N GLY A 158 -5.65 -18.51 -8.96
CA GLY A 158 -7.01 -17.93 -8.95
C GLY A 158 -7.24 -16.83 -9.98
N GLY A 159 -6.19 -16.41 -10.68
CA GLY A 159 -6.24 -15.33 -11.67
C GLY A 159 -6.16 -13.92 -11.07
N PHE A 160 -5.70 -13.80 -9.82
CA PHE A 160 -5.43 -12.54 -9.12
C PHE A 160 -3.93 -12.30 -8.99
N ARG A 161 -3.54 -11.13 -8.52
CA ARG A 161 -2.17 -10.77 -8.18
C ARG A 161 -1.99 -10.77 -6.67
N ALA A 162 -0.83 -11.19 -6.22
CA ALA A 162 -0.50 -11.19 -4.80
C ALA A 162 0.09 -9.84 -4.37
N GLY A 163 -0.44 -9.29 -3.28
CA GLY A 163 0.16 -8.22 -2.53
C GLY A 163 0.42 -8.65 -1.09
N VAL A 164 1.27 -7.90 -0.39
CA VAL A 164 1.52 -8.07 1.05
C VAL A 164 1.53 -6.70 1.72
N TYR A 165 0.70 -6.55 2.77
CA TYR A 165 0.86 -5.48 3.75
C TYR A 165 1.88 -5.92 4.79
N CYS A 166 2.90 -5.11 5.03
CA CYS A 166 3.98 -5.43 5.95
C CYS A 166 4.73 -4.19 6.44
N SER A 167 5.52 -4.38 7.50
CA SER A 167 6.30 -3.29 8.10
C SER A 167 7.39 -2.76 7.17
N GLY A 168 7.43 -1.43 7.00
CA GLY A 168 8.55 -0.66 6.45
C GLY A 168 9.49 -0.12 7.52
N ILE A 169 9.20 -0.36 8.80
CA ILE A 169 9.97 0.15 9.93
C ILE A 169 11.25 -0.70 10.11
N PRO A 170 12.45 -0.06 10.19
CA PRO A 170 13.66 -0.78 10.50
C PRO A 170 13.60 -1.46 11.87
N PHE A 171 13.80 -2.76 11.90
CA PHE A 171 13.87 -3.59 13.10
C PHE A 171 15.33 -4.01 13.36
N ARG A 172 15.81 -3.82 14.60
CA ARG A 172 17.13 -4.28 14.99
C ARG A 172 17.04 -5.66 15.63
N GLU A 173 17.67 -6.64 14.99
CA GLU A 173 17.79 -8.00 15.52
C GLU A 173 18.79 -8.07 16.69
N SER A 174 18.76 -9.15 17.46
CA SER A 174 19.71 -9.40 18.56
C SER A 174 21.16 -9.48 18.09
N THR A 175 21.40 -9.84 16.85
CA THR A 175 22.73 -9.85 16.20
C THR A 175 23.25 -8.45 15.87
N GLY A 176 22.42 -7.41 16.05
CA GLY A 176 22.72 -6.04 15.65
C GLY A 176 22.35 -5.70 14.20
N ALA A 177 21.99 -6.66 13.38
CA ALA A 177 21.52 -6.42 12.01
C ALA A 177 20.21 -5.61 11.98
N ILE A 178 20.07 -4.76 10.96
CA ILE A 178 18.84 -4.00 10.75
C ILE A 178 18.10 -4.63 9.57
N VAL A 179 16.86 -5.02 9.80
CA VAL A 179 15.97 -5.64 8.83
C VAL A 179 14.75 -4.76 8.60
N ILE A 180 14.33 -4.59 7.36
CA ILE A 180 13.04 -4.04 6.98
C ILE A 180 12.25 -5.18 6.35
N THR A 181 11.10 -5.52 6.92
CA THR A 181 10.29 -6.69 6.53
C THR A 181 9.95 -6.70 5.04
N ALA A 182 9.53 -5.57 4.49
CA ALA A 182 9.23 -5.46 3.07
C ALA A 182 10.44 -5.79 2.17
N LYS A 183 11.66 -5.41 2.59
CA LYS A 183 12.89 -5.73 1.85
C LYS A 183 13.24 -7.21 1.97
N ASP A 184 13.16 -7.78 3.18
CA ASP A 184 13.38 -9.21 3.42
C ASP A 184 12.42 -10.07 2.58
N LEU A 185 11.13 -9.72 2.55
CA LEU A 185 10.14 -10.41 1.72
C LEU A 185 10.47 -10.34 0.23
N ARG A 186 10.83 -9.18 -0.28
CA ARG A 186 11.19 -9.00 -1.68
C ARG A 186 12.43 -9.80 -2.07
N GLU A 187 13.46 -9.80 -1.22
CA GLU A 187 14.70 -10.55 -1.44
C GLU A 187 14.46 -12.07 -1.49
N HIS A 188 13.47 -12.56 -0.73
CA HIS A 188 13.17 -13.98 -0.64
C HIS A 188 11.92 -14.40 -1.45
N ALA A 189 11.35 -13.53 -2.25
CA ALA A 189 10.16 -13.85 -3.06
C ALA A 189 10.43 -14.91 -4.16
N GLY A 190 11.69 -15.13 -4.54
CA GLY A 190 12.06 -15.97 -5.67
C GLY A 190 11.56 -15.37 -6.99
N SER A 191 10.86 -16.17 -7.81
CA SER A 191 10.25 -15.70 -9.05
C SER A 191 8.84 -15.11 -8.89
N ARG A 192 8.35 -14.97 -7.66
CA ARG A 192 7.00 -14.45 -7.38
C ARG A 192 6.96 -12.95 -7.49
N GLU A 193 6.00 -12.43 -8.22
CA GLU A 193 5.69 -10.99 -8.24
C GLU A 193 4.82 -10.65 -7.04
N LEU A 194 5.33 -9.78 -6.15
CA LEU A 194 4.60 -9.27 -4.99
C LEU A 194 4.46 -7.76 -5.11
N SER A 195 3.25 -7.25 -4.93
CA SER A 195 2.95 -5.85 -4.68
C SER A 195 3.08 -5.54 -3.19
N PHE A 196 3.53 -4.33 -2.84
CA PHE A 196 3.80 -3.99 -1.45
C PHE A 196 2.95 -2.82 -0.97
N PHE A 197 2.18 -3.08 0.07
CA PHE A 197 1.56 -2.09 0.93
C PHE A 197 2.37 -2.04 2.23
N VAL A 198 2.93 -0.89 2.53
CA VAL A 198 3.94 -0.76 3.59
C VAL A 198 3.42 0.12 4.71
N SER A 199 3.49 -0.35 5.96
CA SER A 199 3.25 0.49 7.13
C SER A 199 4.54 1.14 7.62
N ASN A 200 4.51 2.44 7.84
CA ASN A 200 5.58 3.19 8.50
C ASN A 200 5.06 4.51 9.06
N ASP A 201 4.41 4.43 10.22
CA ASP A 201 3.82 5.57 10.93
C ASP A 201 4.85 6.49 11.64
N ARG A 202 6.15 6.14 11.61
CA ARG A 202 7.20 7.05 12.11
C ARG A 202 7.26 8.35 11.35
N CYS A 203 6.82 8.32 10.08
CA CYS A 203 6.67 9.48 9.24
C CYS A 203 5.26 10.07 9.34
N GLY A 204 4.46 9.55 10.28
CA GLY A 204 3.10 9.99 10.53
C GLY A 204 3.02 11.50 10.75
N PRO A 205 1.81 12.05 10.82
CA PRO A 205 1.60 13.50 10.88
C PRO A 205 2.26 14.08 12.15
N SER A 206 3.52 14.42 12.01
CA SER A 206 4.38 15.06 13.02
C SER A 206 5.12 16.22 12.36
N PRO A 207 5.26 17.34 13.03
CA PRO A 207 4.73 17.69 14.33
C PRO A 207 3.27 18.12 14.25
N GLY A 208 2.45 17.65 15.21
CA GLY A 208 1.09 18.15 15.39
C GLY A 208 0.02 17.56 14.48
N CYS A 209 0.31 16.46 13.77
CA CYS A 209 -0.66 15.73 12.95
C CYS A 209 -1.28 16.57 11.83
N GLU A 210 -0.49 17.41 11.20
CA GLU A 210 -0.89 18.10 9.99
C GLU A 210 -0.68 17.15 8.80
N PHE A 211 -1.76 16.87 8.06
CA PHE A 211 -1.67 16.14 6.83
C PHE A 211 -1.08 17.07 5.75
N PRO A 212 -0.13 16.60 4.95
CA PRO A 212 0.42 17.39 3.85
C PRO A 212 -0.70 17.70 2.84
N SER A 213 -0.66 18.92 2.29
CA SER A 213 -1.59 19.36 1.23
C SER A 213 -1.51 18.49 -0.03
N THR A 214 -0.36 17.86 -0.26
CA THR A 214 -0.12 16.89 -1.34
C THR A 214 0.21 15.54 -0.70
N PRO A 215 -0.49 14.44 -1.08
CA PRO A 215 -0.17 13.12 -0.56
C PRO A 215 1.29 12.75 -0.81
N PRO A 216 2.03 12.26 0.18
CA PRO A 216 3.41 11.85 -0.02
C PRO A 216 3.49 10.62 -0.94
N SER A 217 4.58 10.50 -1.70
CA SER A 217 4.82 9.31 -2.51
C SER A 217 5.02 8.08 -1.62
N PRO A 218 4.44 6.90 -1.95
CA PRO A 218 4.70 5.66 -1.21
C PRO A 218 6.19 5.32 -1.09
N ALA A 219 7.01 5.69 -2.05
CA ALA A 219 8.47 5.52 -2.01
C ALA A 219 9.12 6.28 -0.83
N SER A 220 8.46 7.31 -0.29
CA SER A 220 8.94 8.07 0.88
C SER A 220 8.77 7.31 2.20
N SER A 221 8.11 6.16 2.21
CA SER A 221 8.01 5.23 3.36
C SER A 221 9.37 4.69 3.84
N GLY A 222 10.46 4.86 3.07
CA GLY A 222 11.75 4.20 3.24
C GLY A 222 11.88 2.88 2.47
N VAL A 223 10.81 2.49 1.77
CA VAL A 223 10.73 1.33 0.87
C VAL A 223 10.43 1.84 -0.54
N SER A 224 11.45 2.01 -1.36
CA SER A 224 11.36 2.68 -2.67
C SER A 224 10.43 1.99 -3.67
N PHE A 225 10.11 0.74 -3.46
CA PHE A 225 9.22 -0.07 -4.30
C PHE A 225 7.81 -0.23 -3.72
N ALA A 226 7.45 0.47 -2.64
CA ALA A 226 6.10 0.47 -2.11
C ALA A 226 5.12 1.07 -3.13
N GLU A 227 4.02 0.37 -3.38
CA GLU A 227 2.92 0.85 -4.22
C GLU A 227 1.87 1.58 -3.39
N VAL A 228 1.71 1.17 -2.12
CA VAL A 228 0.85 1.77 -1.11
C VAL A 228 1.63 1.97 0.17
N TRP A 229 1.39 3.07 0.86
CA TRP A 229 1.98 3.40 2.16
C TRP A 229 0.91 3.85 3.14
N GLN A 230 0.73 3.11 4.23
CA GLN A 230 -0.02 3.55 5.39
C GLN A 230 0.91 4.43 6.23
N TYR A 231 0.75 5.74 6.11
CA TYR A 231 1.66 6.70 6.72
C TYR A 231 1.14 7.33 8.02
N ALA A 232 -0.14 7.14 8.31
CA ALA A 232 -0.76 7.59 9.54
C ALA A 232 -1.66 6.48 10.08
N GLN A 233 -1.17 5.75 11.07
CA GLN A 233 -1.96 4.82 11.87
C GLN A 233 -2.44 5.50 13.13
N SER A 234 -3.47 4.93 13.75
CA SER A 234 -3.93 5.32 15.08
C SER A 234 -2.82 5.14 16.12
N PRO A 235 -2.09 6.20 16.51
CA PRO A 235 -1.02 6.03 17.48
C PRO A 235 -1.63 5.97 18.87
N ARG A 236 -1.71 4.81 19.46
CA ARG A 236 -2.12 4.61 20.86
C ARG A 236 -1.06 5.08 21.88
N ARG A 237 -0.13 5.92 21.44
CA ARG A 237 0.93 6.48 22.30
C ARG A 237 0.46 7.80 22.92
N PRO A 238 0.40 7.94 24.26
CA PRO A 238 -0.12 9.14 24.92
C PRO A 238 0.55 10.45 24.49
N ALA A 239 1.87 10.42 24.24
CA ALA A 239 2.61 11.59 23.78
C ALA A 239 2.17 12.04 22.39
N MET A 240 1.93 11.11 21.46
CA MET A 240 1.43 11.43 20.12
C MET A 240 -0.02 11.91 20.17
N THR A 241 -0.87 11.27 20.96
CA THR A 241 -2.26 11.72 21.17
C THR A 241 -2.32 13.14 21.69
N ALA A 242 -1.46 13.50 22.64
CA ALA A 242 -1.41 14.87 23.19
C ALA A 242 -0.94 15.90 22.14
N ALA A 243 0.06 15.58 21.33
CA ALA A 243 0.56 16.43 20.25
C ALA A 243 -0.44 16.56 19.09
N CYS A 244 -1.29 15.56 18.89
CA CYS A 244 -2.13 15.37 17.72
C CYS A 244 -3.61 15.69 17.94
N ARG A 245 -3.95 16.52 18.92
CA ARG A 245 -5.35 16.83 19.32
C ARG A 245 -6.27 17.29 18.19
N ARG A 246 -5.73 17.85 17.13
CA ARG A 246 -6.53 18.37 16.01
C ARG A 246 -6.80 17.32 14.93
N THR A 247 -5.99 16.30 14.84
CA THR A 247 -6.01 15.31 13.75
C THR A 247 -6.32 13.90 14.24
N TYR A 248 -5.98 13.59 15.51
CA TYR A 248 -6.24 12.30 16.12
C TYR A 248 -7.32 12.42 17.20
N SER A 249 -8.07 11.34 17.41
CA SER A 249 -9.01 11.21 18.50
C SER A 249 -8.29 11.13 19.87
N ARG A 250 -9.08 11.12 20.96
CA ARG A 250 -8.55 11.02 22.32
C ARG A 250 -7.78 9.74 22.59
N ASP A 251 -8.11 8.65 21.91
CA ASP A 251 -7.43 7.35 21.98
C ASP A 251 -6.27 7.22 21.00
N GLY A 252 -6.03 8.23 20.18
CA GLY A 252 -4.94 8.28 19.22
C GLY A 252 -5.32 7.94 17.80
N ASP A 253 -6.60 7.65 17.52
CA ASP A 253 -7.06 7.36 16.16
C ASP A 253 -7.02 8.60 15.26
N CYS A 254 -6.76 8.39 13.99
CA CYS A 254 -6.68 9.43 12.99
C CYS A 254 -8.06 10.00 12.63
N PHE A 255 -8.20 11.33 12.66
CA PHE A 255 -9.34 11.96 12.01
C PHE A 255 -9.09 12.10 10.53
N PRO A 256 -10.05 11.75 9.68
CA PRO A 256 -9.90 11.94 8.24
C PRO A 256 -9.62 13.40 7.89
N PRO A 257 -8.72 13.71 6.95
CA PRO A 257 -8.52 15.06 6.48
C PRO A 257 -9.84 15.72 6.04
N GLY A 258 -10.11 16.93 6.52
CA GLY A 258 -11.35 17.65 6.27
C GLY A 258 -12.56 17.22 7.09
N SER A 259 -12.41 16.25 8.00
CA SER A 259 -13.47 15.88 8.95
C SER A 259 -13.62 16.91 10.08
N PRO A 260 -14.84 17.08 10.62
CA PRO A 260 -15.01 17.82 11.85
C PRO A 260 -14.19 17.20 12.98
N GLN A 261 -13.61 18.03 13.84
CA GLN A 261 -12.77 17.58 14.98
C GLN A 261 -13.50 16.71 16.01
N ASN A 262 -14.82 16.65 15.94
CA ASN A 262 -15.68 15.84 16.79
C ASN A 262 -16.23 14.59 16.09
N SER A 263 -15.67 14.24 14.92
CA SER A 263 -16.04 13.01 14.24
C SER A 263 -15.72 11.80 15.11
N SER A 264 -16.65 10.87 15.24
CA SER A 264 -16.42 9.58 15.90
C SER A 264 -15.84 8.52 14.96
N THR A 265 -15.65 8.86 13.70
CA THR A 265 -15.17 7.91 12.68
C THR A 265 -13.69 8.08 12.42
N HIS A 266 -12.92 7.11 12.87
CA HIS A 266 -11.46 7.06 12.72
C HIS A 266 -11.08 6.24 11.50
N VAL A 267 -9.96 6.55 10.89
CA VAL A 267 -9.41 5.82 9.74
C VAL A 267 -7.89 5.84 9.80
N ASP A 268 -7.28 4.80 9.27
CA ASP A 268 -5.89 4.85 8.87
C ASP A 268 -5.78 5.54 7.51
N VAL A 269 -4.73 6.32 7.31
CA VAL A 269 -4.56 7.14 6.11
C VAL A 269 -3.43 6.60 5.27
N ASP A 270 -3.78 6.30 4.02
CA ASP A 270 -2.88 5.71 3.04
C ASP A 270 -2.54 6.67 1.91
N THR A 271 -1.41 6.43 1.30
CA THR A 271 -1.10 6.96 -0.03
C THR A 271 -0.79 5.84 -0.99
N ALA A 272 -1.11 6.04 -2.27
CA ALA A 272 -0.82 5.06 -3.30
C ALA A 272 -0.38 5.73 -4.60
N THR A 273 0.33 4.98 -5.44
CA THR A 273 0.72 5.40 -6.79
C THR A 273 -0.46 5.41 -7.77
N SER A 274 -1.61 4.83 -7.37
CA SER A 274 -2.82 4.71 -8.16
C SER A 274 -4.05 5.13 -7.35
N ALA A 275 -5.05 5.71 -8.01
CA ALA A 275 -6.37 5.97 -7.40
C ALA A 275 -7.20 4.69 -7.21
N ASP A 276 -6.73 3.56 -7.71
CA ASP A 276 -7.31 2.22 -7.57
C ASP A 276 -6.16 1.22 -7.39
N PRO A 277 -5.51 1.19 -6.21
CA PRO A 277 -4.25 0.47 -6.01
C PRO A 277 -4.37 -1.04 -6.21
N SER A 278 -5.51 -1.62 -5.95
CA SER A 278 -5.79 -3.03 -6.24
C SER A 278 -6.30 -3.29 -7.65
N HIS A 279 -6.51 -2.29 -8.49
CA HIS A 279 -7.18 -2.44 -9.78
C HIS A 279 -8.56 -3.12 -9.66
N GLY A 280 -9.28 -2.78 -8.59
CA GLY A 280 -10.53 -3.45 -8.18
C GLY A 280 -11.78 -2.92 -8.89
N ARG A 281 -11.68 -1.81 -9.62
CA ARG A 281 -12.79 -1.26 -10.40
C ARG A 281 -13.05 -2.10 -11.64
N THR A 282 -14.33 -2.38 -11.89
CA THR A 282 -14.74 -2.90 -13.19
C THR A 282 -15.00 -1.72 -14.13
N GLN A 283 -14.49 -1.80 -15.35
CA GLN A 283 -14.90 -0.87 -16.40
C GLN A 283 -16.38 -1.18 -16.72
N GLU A 284 -17.26 -0.22 -16.50
CA GLU A 284 -18.61 -0.31 -17.07
C GLU A 284 -18.45 -0.33 -18.59
N ARG A 285 -18.90 -1.39 -19.24
CA ARG A 285 -19.00 -1.40 -20.71
C ARG A 285 -20.02 -0.32 -21.07
N ARG A 286 -19.54 0.74 -21.68
CA ARG A 286 -20.38 1.76 -22.32
C ARG A 286 -21.08 1.16 -23.53
#